data_edf2bc7e81c29e93886efc999b2f61bc
#
_entry.id   edf2bc7e81c29e93886efc999b2f61bc
#
_cell.length_a   1.000
_cell.length_b   1.000
_cell.length_c   1.000
_cell.angle_alpha   90.00
_cell.angle_beta   90.00
_cell.angle_gamma   90.00
#
_symmetry.space_group_name_H-M   'P 1'
#
loop_
_entity.id
_entity.type
_entity.pdbx_description
1 polymer ?
#
loop_
_entity_poly.entity_id
_entity_poly.type
_entity_poly.pdbx_seq_one_letter_code
_entity_poly.pdbx_strand_id
1 'polypeptide(L)'
;MSAATTRLRLRVSPGNGRAEIVGRHGDAWKVRVTAPPEQGRANDAVVRLLADTFALPLSAVAIVSGHSARDKIIELTGVGPALIERRLASASSVDRGRKDRRT
;
A
#
# COMPACT_ATOMS: atom_id res chain seq x y z
N MET A 1 -25.90 -3.30 7.62
CA MET A 1 -25.20 -3.09 6.35
C MET A 1 -23.72 -3.28 6.52
N SER A 2 -23.11 -4.02 5.62
CA SER A 2 -21.68 -4.21 5.70
C SER A 2 -20.97 -3.06 5.01
N ALA A 3 -19.79 -2.72 5.51
CA ALA A 3 -18.96 -1.72 4.89
C ALA A 3 -18.45 -2.25 3.56
N ALA A 4 -18.20 -1.34 2.63
CA ALA A 4 -17.63 -1.71 1.35
C ALA A 4 -16.22 -2.24 1.55
N THR A 5 -15.87 -3.31 0.84
CA THR A 5 -14.51 -3.84 0.84
C THR A 5 -13.97 -3.79 -0.59
N THR A 6 -12.69 -3.49 -0.70
CA THR A 6 -12.02 -3.44 -1.99
C THR A 6 -10.69 -4.15 -1.88
N ARG A 7 -10.35 -4.92 -2.87
CA ARG A 7 -9.06 -5.61 -2.91
C ARG A 7 -8.07 -4.82 -3.73
N LEU A 8 -6.83 -4.81 -3.24
CA LEU A 8 -5.76 -4.04 -3.82
C LEU A 8 -4.56 -4.95 -4.02
N ARG A 9 -3.99 -4.93 -5.20
CA ARG A 9 -2.81 -5.75 -5.50
C ARG A 9 -1.56 -4.92 -5.27
N LEU A 10 -0.64 -5.44 -4.47
CA LEU A 10 0.61 -4.76 -4.15
C LEU A 10 1.81 -5.58 -4.51
N ARG A 11 2.87 -4.90 -4.91
CA ARG A 11 4.21 -5.45 -5.01
C ARG A 11 5.06 -4.82 -3.91
N VAL A 12 5.56 -5.60 -2.98
CA VAL A 12 6.23 -5.10 -1.78
C VAL A 12 7.72 -5.30 -1.87
N SER A 13 8.48 -4.25 -1.58
CA SER A 13 9.94 -4.30 -1.52
C SER A 13 10.35 -4.02 -0.06
N PRO A 14 10.80 -5.04 0.67
CA PRO A 14 11.20 -4.86 2.06
C PRO A 14 12.64 -4.40 2.20
N GLY A 15 13.03 -4.02 3.42
CA GLY A 15 14.41 -3.70 3.73
C GLY A 15 14.91 -2.39 3.18
N ASN A 16 14.03 -1.46 2.87
CA ASN A 16 14.40 -0.17 2.30
C ASN A 16 14.66 0.86 3.38
N GLY A 17 15.23 1.99 2.99
CA GLY A 17 15.54 3.07 3.92
C GLY A 17 14.34 3.83 4.40
N ARG A 18 13.21 3.74 3.70
CA ARG A 18 11.99 4.43 4.12
C ARG A 18 10.77 3.73 3.53
N ALA A 19 9.65 3.93 4.21
CA ALA A 19 8.36 3.41 3.75
C ALA A 19 7.73 4.41 2.80
N GLU A 20 7.25 3.95 1.65
CA GLU A 20 6.62 4.85 0.69
C GLU A 20 5.81 4.09 -0.35
N ILE A 21 4.82 4.78 -0.90
CA ILE A 21 4.11 4.33 -2.09
C ILE A 21 4.96 4.77 -3.28
N VAL A 22 5.46 3.83 -4.07
CA VAL A 22 6.33 4.17 -5.17
C VAL A 22 5.52 4.60 -6.39
N GLY A 23 4.58 3.78 -6.80
CA GLY A 23 3.77 4.07 -7.98
C GLY A 23 3.15 2.82 -8.54
N ARG A 24 2.50 2.97 -9.67
CA ARG A 24 1.84 1.83 -10.31
C ARG A 24 2.87 0.94 -11.00
N HIS A 25 2.62 -0.35 -10.92
CA HIS A 25 3.48 -1.37 -11.52
C HIS A 25 2.57 -2.42 -12.15
N GLY A 26 2.27 -2.26 -13.43
CA GLY A 26 1.27 -3.10 -14.08
C GLY A 26 -0.10 -2.87 -13.47
N ASP A 27 -0.77 -3.94 -13.07
CA ASP A 27 -2.06 -3.83 -12.38
C ASP A 27 -1.90 -3.84 -10.87
N ALA A 28 -0.69 -3.65 -10.37
CA ALA A 28 -0.39 -3.59 -8.94
C ALA A 28 0.19 -2.22 -8.59
N TRP A 29 0.26 -1.93 -7.29
CA TRP A 29 0.96 -0.76 -6.80
C TRP A 29 2.22 -1.21 -6.07
N LYS A 30 3.32 -0.56 -6.39
CA LYS A 30 4.59 -0.89 -5.75
C LYS A 30 4.76 -0.05 -4.49
N VAL A 31 5.13 -0.71 -3.40
CA VAL A 31 5.38 -0.04 -2.13
C VAL A 31 6.71 -0.51 -1.57
N ARG A 32 7.36 0.36 -0.80
CA ARG A 32 8.57 0.03 -0.06
C ARG A 32 8.28 0.09 1.42
N VAL A 33 8.89 -0.83 2.16
CA VAL A 33 8.80 -0.81 3.61
C VAL A 33 10.20 -0.97 4.19
N THR A 34 10.37 -0.47 5.40
CA THR A 34 11.68 -0.52 6.07
C THR A 34 11.94 -1.84 6.77
N ALA A 35 10.87 -2.55 7.13
CA ALA A 35 11.01 -3.79 7.89
C ALA A 35 11.61 -4.91 7.03
N PRO A 36 12.37 -5.81 7.66
CA PRO A 36 12.89 -6.98 6.94
C PRO A 36 11.77 -7.94 6.59
N PRO A 37 11.98 -8.84 5.61
CA PRO A 37 10.91 -9.74 5.13
C PRO A 37 10.75 -10.99 5.98
N GLU A 38 11.01 -10.93 7.26
CA GLU A 38 10.95 -12.11 8.12
C GLU A 38 9.98 -11.91 9.26
N GLN A 39 9.41 -13.02 9.72
CA GLN A 39 8.52 -13.07 10.89
C GLN A 39 7.33 -12.11 10.79
N GLY A 40 6.85 -11.90 9.59
CA GLY A 40 5.68 -11.05 9.39
C GLY A 40 5.91 -9.57 9.56
N ARG A 41 7.14 -9.14 9.76
CA ARG A 41 7.41 -7.72 9.99
C ARG A 41 7.10 -6.86 8.78
N ALA A 42 7.43 -7.36 7.59
CA ALA A 42 7.10 -6.63 6.37
C ALA A 42 5.58 -6.53 6.20
N ASN A 43 4.86 -7.58 6.55
CA ASN A 43 3.40 -7.57 6.48
C ASN A 43 2.81 -6.52 7.40
N ASP A 44 3.30 -6.45 8.64
CA ASP A 44 2.83 -5.44 9.59
C ASP A 44 3.13 -4.04 9.08
N ALA A 45 4.30 -3.85 8.48
CA ALA A 45 4.68 -2.55 7.95
C ALA A 45 3.78 -2.15 6.78
N VAL A 46 3.40 -3.10 5.92
CA VAL A 46 2.48 -2.84 4.82
C VAL A 46 1.12 -2.41 5.35
N VAL A 47 0.60 -3.12 6.35
CA VAL A 47 -0.69 -2.78 6.94
C VAL A 47 -0.66 -1.37 7.51
N ARG A 48 0.39 -1.01 8.24
CA ARG A 48 0.51 0.33 8.81
C ARG A 48 0.60 1.41 7.74
N LEU A 49 1.40 1.16 6.72
CA LEU A 49 1.55 2.11 5.62
C LEU A 49 0.20 2.40 4.95
N LEU A 50 -0.56 1.34 4.67
CA LEU A 50 -1.85 1.51 4.02
C LEU A 50 -2.89 2.14 4.95
N ALA A 51 -2.90 1.76 6.22
CA ALA A 51 -3.82 2.36 7.17
C ALA A 51 -3.56 3.87 7.27
N ASP A 52 -2.31 4.27 7.32
CA ASP A 52 -1.95 5.69 7.34
C ASP A 52 -2.34 6.39 6.05
N THR A 53 -2.06 5.76 4.91
CA THR A 53 -2.34 6.36 3.60
C THR A 53 -3.83 6.63 3.42
N PHE A 54 -4.67 5.73 3.90
CA PHE A 54 -6.12 5.85 3.72
C PHE A 54 -6.83 6.39 4.95
N ALA A 55 -6.10 6.73 6.00
CA ALA A 55 -6.67 7.20 7.27
C ALA A 55 -7.67 6.19 7.83
N LEU A 56 -7.28 4.92 7.84
CA LEU A 56 -8.11 3.82 8.32
C LEU A 56 -7.51 3.22 9.58
N PRO A 57 -8.35 2.62 10.43
CA PRO A 57 -7.81 1.83 11.54
C PRO A 57 -7.08 0.60 11.00
N LEU A 58 -6.14 0.08 11.77
CA LEU A 58 -5.38 -1.10 11.34
C LEU A 58 -6.30 -2.27 11.04
N SER A 59 -7.39 -2.41 11.79
CA SER A 59 -8.33 -3.52 11.62
C SER A 59 -9.06 -3.48 10.28
N ALA A 60 -9.03 -2.36 9.58
CA ALA A 60 -9.68 -2.23 8.27
C ALA A 60 -8.78 -2.65 7.12
N VAL A 61 -7.54 -3.06 7.41
CA VAL A 61 -6.55 -3.45 6.40
C VAL A 61 -6.13 -4.88 6.68
N ALA A 62 -6.33 -5.77 5.72
CA ALA A 62 -6.00 -7.18 5.90
C ALA A 62 -5.26 -7.72 4.68
N ILE A 63 -4.22 -8.50 4.92
CA ILE A 63 -3.54 -9.22 3.85
C ILE A 63 -4.30 -10.52 3.66
N VAL A 64 -4.87 -10.72 2.48
CA VAL A 64 -5.67 -11.91 2.22
C VAL A 64 -4.95 -12.94 1.35
N SER A 65 -3.83 -12.57 0.74
CA SER A 65 -3.06 -13.48 -0.09
C SER A 65 -1.62 -13.01 -0.17
N GLY A 66 -0.69 -13.96 -0.33
CA GLY A 66 0.71 -13.63 -0.53
C GLY A 66 1.46 -13.26 0.73
N HIS A 67 1.10 -13.86 1.88
CA HIS A 67 1.73 -13.52 3.15
C HIS A 67 3.26 -13.68 3.11
N SER A 68 3.75 -14.66 2.37
CA SER A 68 5.18 -14.92 2.29
C SER A 68 5.77 -14.50 0.95
N ALA A 69 5.01 -13.79 0.13
CA ALA A 69 5.44 -13.39 -1.21
C ALA A 69 5.56 -11.88 -1.30
N ARG A 70 6.28 -11.42 -2.31
CA ARG A 70 6.36 -9.99 -2.59
C ARG A 70 5.06 -9.45 -3.17
N ASP A 71 4.36 -10.28 -3.94
CA ASP A 71 3.05 -9.91 -4.47
C ASP A 71 2.00 -10.27 -3.45
N LYS A 72 1.21 -9.29 -3.04
CA LYS A 72 0.21 -9.46 -2.01
C LYS A 72 -1.12 -8.93 -2.47
N ILE A 73 -2.19 -9.50 -1.95
CA ILE A 73 -3.53 -8.96 -2.13
C ILE A 73 -4.02 -8.48 -0.77
N ILE A 74 -4.41 -7.22 -0.73
CA ILE A 74 -4.85 -6.54 0.48
C ILE A 74 -6.33 -6.24 0.37
N GLU A 75 -7.07 -6.47 1.43
CA GLU A 75 -8.47 -6.11 1.50
C GLU A 75 -8.63 -4.90 2.40
N LEU A 76 -9.28 -3.88 1.87
CA LEU A 76 -9.51 -2.63 2.59
C LEU A 76 -11.01 -2.47 2.83
N THR A 77 -11.38 -2.17 4.06
CA THR A 77 -12.77 -1.97 4.45
C THR A 77 -13.03 -0.50 4.69
N GLY A 78 -14.09 0.02 4.09
CA GLY A 78 -14.48 1.41 4.29
C GLY A 78 -14.02 2.36 3.21
N VAL A 79 -13.37 1.87 2.16
CA VAL A 79 -12.96 2.71 1.03
C VAL A 79 -13.31 2.00 -0.26
N GLY A 80 -13.66 2.78 -1.27
CA GLY A 80 -13.97 2.24 -2.59
C GLY A 80 -12.81 2.41 -3.56
N PRO A 81 -12.90 1.79 -4.74
CA PRO A 81 -11.80 1.79 -5.70
C PRO A 81 -11.37 3.19 -6.15
N ALA A 82 -12.29 4.10 -6.34
CA ALA A 82 -11.95 5.44 -6.83
C ALA A 82 -11.10 6.19 -5.81
N LEU A 83 -11.45 6.09 -4.53
CA LEU A 83 -10.69 6.73 -3.48
C LEU A 83 -9.30 6.10 -3.35
N ILE A 84 -9.23 4.78 -3.47
CA ILE A 84 -7.95 4.07 -3.41
C ILE A 84 -7.02 4.59 -4.51
N GLU A 85 -7.51 4.65 -5.74
CA GLU A 85 -6.69 5.14 -6.85
C GLU A 85 -6.21 6.56 -6.62
N ARG A 86 -7.08 7.43 -6.17
CA ARG A 86 -6.71 8.83 -5.93
C ARG A 86 -5.67 8.98 -4.83
N ARG A 87 -5.86 8.27 -3.74
CA ARG A 87 -4.94 8.38 -2.61
C ARG A 87 -3.58 7.81 -2.94
N LEU A 88 -3.54 6.69 -3.65
CA LEU A 88 -2.27 6.09 -4.03
C LEU A 88 -1.53 6.96 -5.03
N ALA A 89 -2.24 7.52 -6.00
CA ALA A 89 -1.61 8.41 -6.97
C ALA A 89 -1.04 9.66 -6.29
N SER A 90 -1.78 10.23 -5.35
CA SER A 90 -1.32 11.39 -4.58
C SER A 90 -0.09 11.08 -3.73
N ALA A 91 -0.04 9.88 -3.16
CA ALA A 91 1.05 9.49 -2.29
C ALA A 91 2.26 8.97 -3.05
N SER A 92 2.12 8.73 -4.36
CA SER A 92 3.17 8.12 -5.17
C SER A 92 4.40 9.01 -5.24
N SER A 93 5.57 8.44 -4.95
CA SER A 93 6.82 9.19 -5.02
C SER A 93 7.15 9.58 -6.45
N VAL A 94 6.69 8.81 -7.43
CA VAL A 94 6.90 9.13 -8.83
C VAL A 94 6.17 10.42 -9.19
N ASP A 95 4.90 10.53 -8.79
CA ASP A 95 4.13 11.74 -9.07
C ASP A 95 4.69 12.94 -8.34
N ARG A 96 5.08 12.76 -7.09
CA ARG A 96 5.64 13.87 -6.32
C ARG A 96 6.96 14.34 -6.88
N GLY A 97 7.78 13.41 -7.35
CA GLY A 97 9.03 13.77 -7.98
C GLY A 97 8.81 14.58 -9.25
N ARG A 98 7.79 14.23 -10.00
CA ARG A 98 7.45 14.95 -11.22
C ARG A 98 6.99 16.37 -10.93
N LYS A 99 6.18 16.54 -9.88
CA LYS A 99 5.75 17.86 -9.47
C LYS A 99 6.92 18.73 -9.04
N ASP A 100 7.83 18.16 -8.30
CA ASP A 100 8.99 18.90 -7.82
C ASP A 100 9.81 19.45 -8.96
N ARG A 101 9.92 18.70 -10.03
CA ARG A 101 10.74 19.15 -11.13
C ARG A 101 10.14 20.30 -11.90
N ARG A 102 8.88 20.55 -11.76
CA ARG A 102 8.26 21.66 -12.45
C ARG A 102 8.54 23.00 -11.83
N THR A 103 8.95 23.01 -10.62
CA THR A 103 9.31 24.28 -9.98
C THR A 103 10.76 24.66 -10.25
#